data_a4ab5cfe3e9ff2f24d856d523d744cb7
#
_entry.id   a4ab5cfe3e9ff2f24d856d523d744cb7
#
_cell.length_a   1.000
_cell.length_b   1.000
_cell.length_c   1.000
_cell.angle_alpha   90.00
_cell.angle_beta   90.00
_cell.angle_gamma   90.00
#
_symmetry.space_group_name_H-M   'P 1'
#
loop_
_entity.id
_entity.type
_entity.pdbx_description
1 polymer ?
#
loop_
_entity_poly.entity_id
_entity_poly.type
_entity_poly.pdbx_seq_one_letter_code
_entity_poly.pdbx_strand_id
1 'polypeptide(L)'
;MYVLGIESTCDETAAAIVEDGRKVLSNVISTSVKEQALYGGVVPEIASRRHAEYISATVDKALADAGMTMADVDAVAVTFAPGLIGAVLVGVNFAKGLAYAAGKPLVPVHHLRGHIAANYLTHQDLKPPFLCLVASGGHSHIVLVEDWCRYKILGRTVDDAAGEAYDKVARTLGLPYPGGPSVAAAARDGNPKAYKLPVPHVDGKYNVSFSGLKTAVINEVHNAEQKGQAVNVADMAASFQERIDQILAKKLLAAAADTNARQVVLAGGVAANGRLRQLVNDGAQKLGAKVFLPELKYCGDNGAMIAAQGYYEFQDGNLADWSLNGLPTLPIDYR
;
A
#
# COMPACT_ATOMS: atom_id res chain seq x y z
N MET A 1 19.01 -2.02 17.26
CA MET A 1 17.97 -1.00 17.58
C MET A 1 16.59 -1.59 17.31
N TYR A 2 15.72 -1.55 18.31
CA TYR A 2 14.36 -2.08 18.23
C TYR A 2 13.35 -0.96 18.08
N VAL A 3 12.58 -0.98 17.00
CA VAL A 3 11.56 0.03 16.73
C VAL A 3 10.18 -0.61 16.83
N LEU A 4 9.31 -0.01 17.64
CA LEU A 4 7.88 -0.32 17.66
C LEU A 4 7.20 0.52 16.56
N GLY A 5 6.63 -0.12 15.54
CA GLY A 5 5.86 0.53 14.48
C GLY A 5 4.37 0.39 14.72
N ILE A 6 3.64 1.48 14.54
CA ILE A 6 2.17 1.56 14.69
C ILE A 6 1.55 2.09 13.42
N GLU A 7 0.58 1.34 12.87
CA GLU A 7 -0.19 1.68 11.67
C GLU A 7 -1.68 1.72 12.00
N SER A 8 -2.38 2.76 11.53
CA SER A 8 -3.82 2.92 11.71
C SER A 8 -4.49 3.80 10.65
N THR A 9 -4.01 3.79 9.41
CA THR A 9 -4.47 4.78 8.39
C THR A 9 -5.81 4.48 7.76
N CYS A 10 -6.25 3.21 7.73
CA CYS A 10 -7.42 2.79 6.98
C CYS A 10 -8.30 1.79 7.77
N ASP A 11 -8.24 0.51 7.49
CA ASP A 11 -9.07 -0.54 8.09
C ASP A 11 -8.29 -1.57 8.92
N GLU A 12 -6.94 -1.49 8.93
CA GLU A 12 -6.05 -2.28 9.76
C GLU A 12 -5.47 -1.45 10.91
N THR A 13 -5.58 -1.97 12.12
CA THR A 13 -4.80 -1.55 13.29
C THR A 13 -3.63 -2.49 13.42
N ALA A 14 -2.40 -2.03 13.26
CA ALA A 14 -1.26 -2.92 13.33
C ALA A 14 -0.13 -2.37 14.20
N ALA A 15 0.59 -3.30 14.85
CA ALA A 15 1.80 -3.00 15.61
C ALA A 15 2.84 -4.10 15.39
N ALA A 16 4.12 -3.70 15.37
CA ALA A 16 5.22 -4.63 15.13
C ALA A 16 6.50 -4.18 15.82
N ILE A 17 7.36 -5.13 16.17
CA ILE A 17 8.74 -4.87 16.58
C ILE A 17 9.68 -5.30 15.46
N VAL A 18 10.54 -4.38 15.04
CA VAL A 18 11.55 -4.63 14.01
C VAL A 18 12.93 -4.24 14.54
N GLU A 19 13.89 -5.12 14.33
CA GLU A 19 15.30 -4.92 14.66
C GLU A 19 16.02 -4.36 13.44
N ASP A 20 16.73 -3.22 13.62
CA ASP A 20 17.58 -2.55 12.63
C ASP A 20 16.89 -2.31 11.26
N GLY A 21 15.58 -2.07 11.28
CA GLY A 21 14.78 -1.79 10.09
C GLY A 21 14.62 -2.98 9.12
N ARG A 22 15.06 -4.19 9.51
CA ARG A 22 15.18 -5.34 8.62
C ARG A 22 14.59 -6.64 9.17
N LYS A 23 14.78 -6.92 10.45
CA LYS A 23 14.38 -8.20 11.05
C LYS A 23 13.11 -8.03 11.85
N VAL A 24 12.04 -8.65 11.39
CA VAL A 24 10.74 -8.64 12.08
C VAL A 24 10.78 -9.61 13.25
N LEU A 25 10.53 -9.10 14.47
CA LEU A 25 10.41 -9.91 15.69
C LEU A 25 8.94 -10.24 15.98
N SER A 26 8.04 -9.29 15.71
CA SER A 26 6.59 -9.48 15.78
C SER A 26 5.88 -8.59 14.77
N ASN A 27 4.69 -9.00 14.33
CA ASN A 27 3.83 -8.18 13.48
C ASN A 27 2.37 -8.61 13.68
N VAL A 28 1.62 -7.81 14.41
CA VAL A 28 0.23 -8.08 14.79
C VAL A 28 -0.68 -7.14 14.02
N ILE A 29 -1.73 -7.70 13.42
CA ILE A 29 -2.72 -6.96 12.63
C ILE A 29 -4.11 -7.31 13.17
N SER A 30 -4.85 -6.29 13.56
CA SER A 30 -6.27 -6.35 13.90
C SER A 30 -7.05 -5.61 12.82
N THR A 31 -7.93 -6.31 12.11
CA THR A 31 -8.62 -5.75 10.93
C THR A 31 -10.11 -5.58 11.16
N SER A 32 -10.68 -4.50 10.63
CA SER A 32 -12.11 -4.26 10.55
C SER A 32 -12.72 -4.60 9.19
N VAL A 33 -11.96 -5.19 8.26
CA VAL A 33 -12.36 -5.50 6.87
C VAL A 33 -13.69 -6.25 6.80
N LYS A 34 -13.95 -7.23 7.68
CA LYS A 34 -15.23 -8.00 7.68
C LYS A 34 -16.44 -7.12 7.96
N GLU A 35 -16.30 -6.15 8.85
CA GLU A 35 -17.36 -5.18 9.16
C GLU A 35 -17.50 -4.16 8.03
N GLN A 36 -16.39 -3.65 7.52
CA GLN A 36 -16.36 -2.72 6.38
C GLN A 36 -16.98 -3.33 5.11
N ALA A 37 -16.82 -4.63 4.91
CA ALA A 37 -17.40 -5.37 3.78
C ALA A 37 -18.93 -5.27 3.74
N LEU A 38 -19.62 -5.14 4.90
CA LEU A 38 -21.07 -4.97 4.98
C LEU A 38 -21.54 -3.66 4.31
N TYR A 39 -20.66 -2.67 4.23
CA TYR A 39 -20.92 -1.36 3.61
C TYR A 39 -20.34 -1.26 2.19
N GLY A 40 -19.68 -2.34 1.71
CA GLY A 40 -19.05 -2.39 0.40
C GLY A 40 -17.78 -1.56 0.29
N GLY A 41 -17.10 -1.28 1.41
CA GLY A 41 -15.85 -0.53 1.49
C GLY A 41 -15.70 0.17 2.83
N VAL A 42 -14.60 0.91 3.00
CA VAL A 42 -14.26 1.53 4.27
C VAL A 42 -15.19 2.70 4.62
N VAL A 43 -15.72 2.69 5.84
CA VAL A 43 -16.48 3.78 6.46
C VAL A 43 -15.58 4.43 7.51
N PRO A 44 -15.13 5.69 7.31
CA PRO A 44 -14.11 6.33 8.15
C PRO A 44 -14.42 6.36 9.65
N GLU A 45 -15.69 6.57 10.01
CA GLU A 45 -16.11 6.60 11.41
C GLU A 45 -16.02 5.21 12.07
N ILE A 46 -16.41 4.16 11.36
CA ILE A 46 -16.30 2.78 11.86
C ILE A 46 -14.83 2.42 12.03
N ALA A 47 -13.98 2.73 11.04
CA ALA A 47 -12.54 2.50 11.11
C ALA A 47 -11.94 3.17 12.35
N SER A 48 -12.21 4.47 12.55
CA SER A 48 -11.67 5.23 13.69
C SER A 48 -12.07 4.64 15.06
N ARG A 49 -13.31 4.20 15.21
CA ARG A 49 -13.79 3.54 16.44
C ARG A 49 -13.07 2.21 16.67
N ARG A 50 -12.90 1.39 15.62
CA ARG A 50 -12.18 0.11 15.74
C ARG A 50 -10.71 0.29 16.07
N HIS A 51 -10.05 1.29 15.50
CA HIS A 51 -8.69 1.62 15.90
C HIS A 51 -8.59 1.94 17.40
N ALA A 52 -9.50 2.77 17.93
CA ALA A 52 -9.51 3.10 19.36
C ALA A 52 -9.73 1.87 20.25
N GLU A 53 -10.54 0.90 19.81
CA GLU A 53 -10.80 -0.33 20.55
C GLU A 53 -9.62 -1.31 20.48
N TYR A 54 -8.91 -1.40 19.35
CA TYR A 54 -7.92 -2.45 19.12
C TYR A 54 -6.48 -2.06 19.44
N ILE A 55 -6.13 -0.76 19.38
CA ILE A 55 -4.73 -0.32 19.34
C ILE A 55 -3.93 -0.75 20.57
N SER A 56 -4.50 -0.65 21.77
CA SER A 56 -3.79 -1.05 23.00
C SER A 56 -3.49 -2.54 22.99
N ALA A 57 -4.50 -3.39 22.78
CA ALA A 57 -4.33 -4.83 22.74
C ALA A 57 -3.40 -5.30 21.61
N THR A 58 -3.41 -4.60 20.46
CA THR A 58 -2.54 -4.89 19.32
C THR A 58 -1.06 -4.60 19.67
N VAL A 59 -0.80 -3.47 20.33
CA VAL A 59 0.56 -3.12 20.78
C VAL A 59 1.05 -4.05 21.87
N ASP A 60 0.22 -4.33 22.88
CA ASP A 60 0.56 -5.26 23.97
C ASP A 60 0.91 -6.64 23.42
N LYS A 61 0.11 -7.12 22.45
CA LYS A 61 0.38 -8.39 21.78
C LYS A 61 1.67 -8.36 20.95
N ALA A 62 1.96 -7.28 20.25
CA ALA A 62 3.20 -7.16 19.47
C ALA A 62 4.44 -7.20 20.37
N LEU A 63 4.42 -6.56 21.52
CA LEU A 63 5.48 -6.64 22.52
C LEU A 63 5.60 -8.06 23.09
N ALA A 64 4.48 -8.68 23.48
CA ALA A 64 4.47 -10.04 24.03
C ALA A 64 4.99 -11.08 23.03
N ASP A 65 4.56 -11.00 21.76
CA ASP A 65 5.00 -11.91 20.69
C ASP A 65 6.51 -11.77 20.38
N ALA A 66 7.09 -10.58 20.63
CA ALA A 66 8.53 -10.33 20.54
C ALA A 66 9.29 -10.74 21.81
N GLY A 67 8.59 -11.09 22.90
CA GLY A 67 9.20 -11.34 24.21
C GLY A 67 9.81 -10.10 24.86
N MET A 68 9.25 -8.91 24.55
CA MET A 68 9.80 -7.60 24.93
C MET A 68 8.79 -6.78 25.74
N THR A 69 9.32 -5.74 26.39
CA THR A 69 8.56 -4.69 27.06
C THR A 69 8.91 -3.34 26.45
N MET A 70 8.21 -2.27 26.82
CA MET A 70 8.57 -0.91 26.38
C MET A 70 9.96 -0.45 26.82
N ALA A 71 10.54 -1.06 27.87
CA ALA A 71 11.91 -0.77 28.29
C ALA A 71 12.95 -1.18 27.22
N ASP A 72 12.67 -2.25 26.49
CA ASP A 72 13.56 -2.83 25.46
C ASP A 72 13.46 -2.10 24.12
N VAL A 73 12.39 -1.31 23.89
CA VAL A 73 12.15 -0.55 22.65
C VAL A 73 13.00 0.71 22.64
N ASP A 74 13.66 1.02 21.53
CA ASP A 74 14.49 2.22 21.38
C ASP A 74 13.72 3.43 20.85
N ALA A 75 12.70 3.22 20.01
CA ALA A 75 11.88 4.28 19.43
C ALA A 75 10.46 3.79 19.10
N VAL A 76 9.49 4.71 19.14
CA VAL A 76 8.12 4.48 18.70
C VAL A 76 7.90 5.18 17.36
N ALA A 77 7.68 4.43 16.31
CA ALA A 77 7.35 4.93 14.98
C ALA A 77 5.83 4.85 14.74
N VAL A 78 5.24 5.88 14.18
CA VAL A 78 3.80 5.93 13.92
C VAL A 78 3.50 6.54 12.58
N THR A 79 2.54 5.99 11.86
CA THR A 79 2.03 6.61 10.64
C THR A 79 1.24 7.87 11.00
N PHE A 80 1.70 9.01 10.44
CA PHE A 80 1.04 10.29 10.68
C PHE A 80 0.35 10.86 9.42
N ALA A 81 0.69 10.36 8.23
CA ALA A 81 0.16 10.80 6.93
C ALA A 81 0.51 9.78 5.83
N PRO A 82 -0.24 9.79 4.71
CA PRO A 82 -1.64 10.17 4.58
C PRO A 82 -2.56 9.05 5.09
N GLY A 83 -3.85 9.38 5.32
CA GLY A 83 -4.84 8.38 5.71
C GLY A 83 -6.18 9.00 6.11
N LEU A 84 -7.12 8.17 6.54
CA LEU A 84 -8.39 8.63 7.08
C LEU A 84 -8.11 9.38 8.38
N ILE A 85 -8.41 10.68 8.41
CA ILE A 85 -7.94 11.57 9.48
C ILE A 85 -8.30 11.07 10.89
N GLY A 86 -9.53 10.57 11.10
CA GLY A 86 -9.94 10.04 12.40
C GLY A 86 -9.13 8.81 12.82
N ALA A 87 -8.83 7.93 11.86
CA ALA A 87 -8.03 6.72 12.06
C ALA A 87 -6.56 7.07 12.39
N VAL A 88 -5.94 7.94 11.58
CA VAL A 88 -4.56 8.43 11.80
C VAL A 88 -4.43 9.11 13.16
N LEU A 89 -5.42 9.93 13.57
CA LEU A 89 -5.41 10.61 14.86
C LEU A 89 -5.41 9.63 16.04
N VAL A 90 -6.07 8.48 15.92
CA VAL A 90 -6.02 7.44 16.98
C VAL A 90 -4.60 6.92 17.15
N GLY A 91 -3.94 6.52 16.06
CA GLY A 91 -2.56 6.02 16.10
C GLY A 91 -1.57 7.05 16.62
N VAL A 92 -1.63 8.28 16.08
CA VAL A 92 -0.73 9.38 16.48
C VAL A 92 -0.87 9.71 17.96
N ASN A 93 -2.09 9.86 18.48
CA ASN A 93 -2.27 10.20 19.90
C ASN A 93 -1.90 9.05 20.82
N PHE A 94 -2.20 7.81 20.45
CA PHE A 94 -1.76 6.64 21.18
C PHE A 94 -0.23 6.55 21.26
N ALA A 95 0.45 6.66 20.10
CA ALA A 95 1.90 6.61 20.02
C ALA A 95 2.58 7.74 20.82
N LYS A 96 2.03 8.97 20.77
CA LYS A 96 2.49 10.09 21.61
C LYS A 96 2.40 9.77 23.09
N GLY A 97 1.24 9.29 23.55
CA GLY A 97 1.04 8.94 24.95
C GLY A 97 2.01 7.82 25.40
N LEU A 98 2.15 6.79 24.58
CA LEU A 98 3.05 5.66 24.86
C LEU A 98 4.52 6.09 24.88
N ALA A 99 4.99 6.84 23.89
CA ALA A 99 6.36 7.33 23.80
C ALA A 99 6.69 8.28 24.95
N TYR A 100 5.77 9.18 25.32
CA TYR A 100 5.93 10.08 26.44
C TYR A 100 6.05 9.32 27.77
N ALA A 101 5.15 8.38 28.04
CA ALA A 101 5.15 7.60 29.27
C ALA A 101 6.40 6.72 29.41
N ALA A 102 6.91 6.19 28.30
CA ALA A 102 8.10 5.33 28.25
C ALA A 102 9.42 6.12 28.13
N GLY A 103 9.39 7.44 27.95
CA GLY A 103 10.57 8.26 27.71
C GLY A 103 11.32 7.91 26.42
N LYS A 104 10.58 7.50 25.36
CA LYS A 104 11.15 7.09 24.08
C LYS A 104 10.96 8.16 23.00
N PRO A 105 11.89 8.27 22.03
CA PRO A 105 11.71 9.15 20.87
C PRO A 105 10.50 8.72 20.04
N LEU A 106 9.77 9.70 19.52
CA LEU A 106 8.65 9.54 18.59
C LEU A 106 9.11 9.80 17.17
N VAL A 107 8.87 8.85 16.26
CA VAL A 107 9.30 8.92 14.86
C VAL A 107 8.08 9.01 13.94
N PRO A 108 7.89 10.13 13.22
CA PRO A 108 6.79 10.27 12.27
C PRO A 108 7.10 9.50 10.99
N VAL A 109 6.22 8.63 10.54
CA VAL A 109 6.39 7.85 9.32
C VAL A 109 5.29 8.17 8.32
N HIS A 110 5.67 8.38 7.08
CA HIS A 110 4.73 8.51 5.99
C HIS A 110 4.28 7.12 5.50
N HIS A 111 2.99 6.86 5.45
CA HIS A 111 2.39 5.56 5.10
C HIS A 111 2.98 4.93 3.83
N LEU A 112 3.09 5.71 2.73
CA LEU A 112 3.63 5.18 1.48
C LEU A 112 5.13 4.89 1.55
N ARG A 113 5.90 5.62 2.36
CA ARG A 113 7.30 5.30 2.64
C ARG A 113 7.39 3.96 3.40
N GLY A 114 6.45 3.70 4.32
CA GLY A 114 6.30 2.42 4.97
C GLY A 114 6.09 1.28 3.96
N HIS A 115 5.15 1.42 3.02
CA HIS A 115 4.96 0.41 1.96
C HIS A 115 6.24 0.12 1.16
N ILE A 116 7.04 1.15 0.84
CA ILE A 116 8.34 0.95 0.18
C ILE A 116 9.27 0.16 1.09
N ALA A 117 9.35 0.53 2.38
CA ALA A 117 10.20 -0.11 3.37
C ALA A 117 9.82 -1.56 3.68
N ALA A 118 8.59 -1.99 3.40
CA ALA A 118 8.19 -3.39 3.45
C ALA A 118 9.11 -4.32 2.64
N ASN A 119 9.71 -3.80 1.56
CA ASN A 119 10.69 -4.55 0.76
C ASN A 119 12.02 -4.78 1.51
N TYR A 120 12.39 -3.91 2.44
CA TYR A 120 13.59 -4.08 3.25
C TYR A 120 13.48 -5.27 4.21
N LEU A 121 12.25 -5.62 4.62
CA LEU A 121 11.96 -6.78 5.47
C LEU A 121 12.16 -8.10 4.72
N THR A 122 11.93 -8.09 3.40
CA THR A 122 12.07 -9.26 2.53
C THR A 122 13.50 -9.39 1.95
N HIS A 123 14.09 -8.25 1.58
CA HIS A 123 15.34 -8.20 0.81
C HIS A 123 16.44 -7.46 1.55
N GLN A 124 17.33 -8.21 2.20
CA GLN A 124 18.44 -7.64 2.99
C GLN A 124 19.47 -6.87 2.13
N ASP A 125 19.53 -7.14 0.82
CA ASP A 125 20.44 -6.54 -0.12
C ASP A 125 19.86 -5.31 -0.85
N LEU A 126 18.56 -5.03 -0.71
CA LEU A 126 17.96 -3.84 -1.32
C LEU A 126 18.45 -2.57 -0.63
N LYS A 127 19.00 -1.65 -1.44
CA LYS A 127 19.51 -0.34 -1.01
C LYS A 127 19.17 0.71 -2.06
N PRO A 128 18.88 1.96 -1.69
CA PRO A 128 18.78 3.07 -2.63
C PRO A 128 20.09 3.27 -3.44
N PRO A 129 20.04 3.83 -4.67
CA PRO A 129 18.83 4.26 -5.34
C PRO A 129 18.08 3.13 -6.06
N PHE A 130 16.74 3.24 -6.14
CA PHE A 130 15.90 2.32 -6.90
C PHE A 130 14.60 2.99 -7.36
N LEU A 131 13.94 2.40 -8.36
CA LEU A 131 12.63 2.84 -8.83
C LEU A 131 11.54 1.97 -8.23
N CYS A 132 10.50 2.58 -7.67
CA CYS A 132 9.39 1.88 -7.03
C CYS A 132 8.05 2.25 -7.62
N LEU A 133 7.22 1.26 -7.93
CA LEU A 133 5.78 1.43 -8.11
C LEU A 133 5.11 1.17 -6.76
N VAL A 134 4.55 2.22 -6.16
CA VAL A 134 3.69 2.12 -4.98
C VAL A 134 2.25 2.15 -5.46
N ALA A 135 1.52 1.04 -5.33
CA ALA A 135 0.14 0.91 -5.74
C ALA A 135 -0.70 0.28 -4.62
N SER A 136 -1.66 1.04 -4.09
CA SER A 136 -2.53 0.67 -2.98
C SER A 136 -3.99 1.07 -3.24
N GLY A 137 -4.83 0.98 -2.22
CA GLY A 137 -6.22 1.44 -2.27
C GLY A 137 -6.36 2.90 -2.66
N GLY A 138 -5.57 3.79 -2.05
CA GLY A 138 -5.68 5.23 -2.24
C GLY A 138 -4.60 5.86 -3.14
N HIS A 139 -3.56 5.13 -3.52
CA HIS A 139 -2.40 5.72 -4.19
C HIS A 139 -1.87 4.83 -5.31
N SER A 140 -1.39 5.49 -6.39
CA SER A 140 -0.65 4.84 -7.47
C SER A 140 0.44 5.79 -7.95
N HIS A 141 1.68 5.55 -7.50
CA HIS A 141 2.83 6.40 -7.75
C HIS A 141 4.01 5.62 -8.32
N ILE A 142 4.74 6.23 -9.24
CA ILE A 142 6.09 5.80 -9.66
C ILE A 142 7.07 6.75 -9.00
N VAL A 143 7.89 6.23 -8.11
CA VAL A 143 8.77 6.99 -7.21
C VAL A 143 10.20 6.56 -7.42
N LEU A 144 11.10 7.51 -7.63
CA LEU A 144 12.53 7.30 -7.49
C LEU A 144 12.90 7.48 -6.02
N VAL A 145 13.38 6.42 -5.41
CA VAL A 145 13.93 6.41 -4.06
C VAL A 145 15.42 6.70 -4.20
N GLU A 146 15.81 7.94 -3.89
CA GLU A 146 17.18 8.41 -4.05
C GLU A 146 18.06 8.01 -2.86
N ASP A 147 17.44 8.01 -1.66
CA ASP A 147 18.04 7.59 -0.39
C ASP A 147 16.95 7.06 0.53
N TRP A 148 17.28 6.55 1.71
CA TRP A 148 16.36 5.96 2.69
C TRP A 148 15.19 6.86 3.09
N CYS A 149 15.39 8.20 3.07
CA CYS A 149 14.39 9.21 3.42
C CYS A 149 14.17 10.24 2.31
N ARG A 150 14.75 10.06 1.11
CA ARG A 150 14.57 10.97 -0.03
C ARG A 150 13.88 10.30 -1.19
N TYR A 151 12.77 10.89 -1.58
CA TYR A 151 11.85 10.38 -2.58
C TYR A 151 11.56 11.44 -3.64
N LYS A 152 11.36 11.01 -4.89
CA LYS A 152 10.98 11.88 -5.99
C LYS A 152 9.86 11.22 -6.78
N ILE A 153 8.70 11.87 -6.88
CA ILE A 153 7.59 11.40 -7.70
C ILE A 153 7.94 11.62 -9.18
N LEU A 154 7.96 10.56 -9.98
CA LEU A 154 8.12 10.62 -11.44
C LEU A 154 6.78 10.57 -12.15
N GLY A 155 5.81 9.85 -11.61
CA GLY A 155 4.46 9.73 -12.13
C GLY A 155 3.47 9.34 -11.04
N ARG A 156 2.20 9.65 -11.28
CA ARG A 156 1.10 9.33 -10.34
C ARG A 156 -0.20 9.12 -11.09
N THR A 157 -1.18 8.56 -10.40
CA THR A 157 -2.55 8.61 -10.93
C THR A 157 -3.08 10.05 -10.92
N VAL A 158 -3.85 10.38 -11.94
CA VAL A 158 -4.51 11.70 -12.06
C VAL A 158 -5.98 11.66 -11.60
N ASP A 159 -6.47 10.45 -11.30
CA ASP A 159 -7.85 10.20 -10.85
C ASP A 159 -7.88 9.04 -9.82
N ASP A 160 -8.72 8.02 -10.01
CA ASP A 160 -8.81 6.87 -9.11
C ASP A 160 -7.44 6.18 -8.95
N ALA A 161 -7.13 5.68 -7.76
CA ALA A 161 -6.01 4.77 -7.57
C ALA A 161 -6.32 3.37 -8.13
N ALA A 162 -5.27 2.57 -8.38
CA ALA A 162 -5.44 1.22 -8.92
C ALA A 162 -6.30 0.33 -8.01
N GLY A 163 -6.02 0.31 -6.70
CA GLY A 163 -6.80 -0.48 -5.74
C GLY A 163 -8.25 -0.02 -5.65
N GLU A 164 -8.50 1.28 -5.63
CA GLU A 164 -9.84 1.85 -5.67
C GLU A 164 -10.61 1.44 -6.95
N ALA A 165 -9.92 1.40 -8.09
CA ALA A 165 -10.51 0.92 -9.34
C ALA A 165 -10.88 -0.57 -9.26
N TYR A 166 -10.04 -1.40 -8.63
CA TYR A 166 -10.35 -2.81 -8.34
C TYR A 166 -11.58 -2.95 -7.45
N ASP A 167 -11.71 -2.17 -6.38
CA ASP A 167 -12.85 -2.23 -5.45
C ASP A 167 -14.16 -1.82 -6.13
N LYS A 168 -14.13 -0.75 -6.93
CA LYS A 168 -15.28 -0.27 -7.68
C LYS A 168 -15.74 -1.26 -8.76
N VAL A 169 -14.80 -1.88 -9.48
CA VAL A 169 -15.09 -2.91 -10.49
C VAL A 169 -15.60 -4.19 -9.84
N ALA A 170 -15.01 -4.62 -8.73
CA ALA A 170 -15.49 -5.78 -7.96
C ALA A 170 -16.96 -5.59 -7.56
N ARG A 171 -17.31 -4.43 -7.02
CA ARG A 171 -18.69 -4.09 -6.65
C ARG A 171 -19.63 -4.14 -7.86
N THR A 172 -19.23 -3.61 -9.01
CA THR A 172 -20.01 -3.64 -10.26
C THR A 172 -20.26 -5.07 -10.74
N LEU A 173 -19.29 -5.97 -10.55
CA LEU A 173 -19.38 -7.37 -10.93
C LEU A 173 -20.04 -8.27 -9.84
N GLY A 174 -20.51 -7.69 -8.74
CA GLY A 174 -21.09 -8.46 -7.62
C GLY A 174 -20.06 -9.29 -6.85
N LEU A 175 -18.78 -8.95 -6.95
CA LEU A 175 -17.70 -9.62 -6.23
C LEU A 175 -17.51 -9.01 -4.82
N PRO A 176 -17.04 -9.82 -3.85
CA PRO A 176 -16.87 -9.34 -2.47
C PRO A 176 -15.73 -8.33 -2.31
N TYR A 177 -15.81 -7.51 -1.27
CA TYR A 177 -14.73 -6.68 -0.77
C TYR A 177 -13.74 -7.50 0.09
N PRO A 178 -12.41 -7.28 -0.01
CA PRO A 178 -11.68 -6.31 -0.86
C PRO A 178 -11.65 -6.71 -2.34
N GLY A 179 -11.79 -5.71 -3.23
CA GLY A 179 -11.93 -5.93 -4.67
C GLY A 179 -10.70 -6.51 -5.35
N GLY A 180 -9.49 -6.13 -4.95
CA GLY A 180 -8.25 -6.65 -5.54
C GLY A 180 -8.18 -8.18 -5.51
N PRO A 181 -8.23 -8.83 -4.33
CA PRO A 181 -8.22 -10.28 -4.20
C PRO A 181 -9.40 -10.97 -4.90
N SER A 182 -10.61 -10.40 -4.83
CA SER A 182 -11.80 -11.00 -5.39
C SER A 182 -11.81 -10.98 -6.92
N VAL A 183 -11.38 -9.86 -7.54
CA VAL A 183 -11.17 -9.76 -9.00
C VAL A 183 -10.07 -10.71 -9.45
N ALA A 184 -8.94 -10.77 -8.72
CA ALA A 184 -7.85 -11.69 -9.05
C ALA A 184 -8.28 -13.16 -8.97
N ALA A 185 -9.13 -13.53 -8.01
CA ALA A 185 -9.69 -14.87 -7.91
C ALA A 185 -10.62 -15.19 -9.09
N ALA A 186 -11.56 -14.28 -9.42
CA ALA A 186 -12.48 -14.45 -10.55
C ALA A 186 -11.75 -14.49 -11.91
N ALA A 187 -10.67 -13.74 -12.05
CA ALA A 187 -9.88 -13.66 -13.29
C ALA A 187 -9.12 -14.94 -13.64
N ARG A 188 -8.93 -15.88 -12.71
CA ARG A 188 -8.13 -17.11 -12.93
C ARG A 188 -8.64 -17.96 -14.08
N ASP A 189 -9.96 -18.08 -14.17
CA ASP A 189 -10.64 -18.92 -15.15
C ASP A 189 -11.16 -18.12 -16.34
N GLY A 190 -10.88 -16.81 -16.40
CA GLY A 190 -11.37 -15.89 -17.42
C GLY A 190 -10.39 -15.69 -18.58
N ASN A 191 -10.95 -15.31 -19.73
CA ASN A 191 -10.19 -14.91 -20.91
C ASN A 191 -9.83 -13.41 -20.86
N PRO A 192 -8.54 -13.02 -20.70
CA PRO A 192 -8.14 -11.62 -20.60
C PRO A 192 -8.30 -10.80 -21.88
N LYS A 193 -8.71 -11.44 -22.99
CA LYS A 193 -8.96 -10.82 -24.29
C LYS A 193 -10.45 -10.77 -24.67
N ALA A 194 -11.34 -11.23 -23.79
CA ALA A 194 -12.77 -11.30 -24.08
C ALA A 194 -13.41 -9.90 -24.22
N TYR A 195 -12.97 -8.93 -23.40
CA TYR A 195 -13.45 -7.55 -23.46
C TYR A 195 -12.33 -6.59 -23.86
N LYS A 196 -12.59 -5.76 -24.87
CA LYS A 196 -11.63 -4.77 -25.35
C LYS A 196 -11.76 -3.47 -24.55
N LEU A 197 -11.14 -3.43 -23.38
CA LEU A 197 -11.16 -2.26 -22.52
C LEU A 197 -10.14 -1.18 -22.99
N PRO A 198 -10.45 0.12 -22.83
CA PRO A 198 -9.62 1.21 -23.31
C PRO A 198 -8.29 1.31 -22.54
N VAL A 199 -7.32 1.99 -23.16
CA VAL A 199 -6.14 2.52 -22.45
C VAL A 199 -6.37 4.02 -22.31
N PRO A 200 -6.54 4.54 -21.09
CA PRO A 200 -6.72 5.97 -20.87
C PRO A 200 -5.53 6.79 -21.38
N HIS A 201 -5.83 7.90 -22.04
CA HIS A 201 -4.82 8.89 -22.40
C HIS A 201 -4.71 9.89 -21.25
N VAL A 202 -3.47 10.16 -20.79
CA VAL A 202 -3.19 11.11 -19.71
C VAL A 202 -1.96 11.94 -20.03
N ASP A 203 -1.96 13.19 -19.58
CA ASP A 203 -0.79 14.04 -19.65
C ASP A 203 0.28 13.60 -18.65
N GLY A 204 1.56 13.81 -19.02
CA GLY A 204 2.69 13.35 -18.23
C GLY A 204 3.14 11.93 -18.62
N LYS A 205 4.44 11.80 -18.84
CA LYS A 205 5.05 10.58 -19.41
C LYS A 205 4.74 9.31 -18.62
N TYR A 206 4.75 9.42 -17.27
CA TYR A 206 4.58 8.28 -16.37
C TYR A 206 3.28 8.30 -15.58
N ASN A 207 2.43 9.30 -15.80
CA ASN A 207 1.12 9.35 -15.17
C ASN A 207 0.19 8.24 -15.67
N VAL A 208 -0.73 7.82 -14.81
CA VAL A 208 -1.76 6.81 -15.09
C VAL A 208 -3.15 7.36 -14.78
N SER A 209 -4.18 6.73 -15.34
CA SER A 209 -5.59 7.00 -15.06
C SER A 209 -6.37 5.69 -15.08
N PHE A 210 -7.35 5.56 -14.22
CA PHE A 210 -8.18 4.36 -14.11
C PHE A 210 -9.68 4.64 -14.14
N SER A 211 -10.13 5.90 -13.98
CA SER A 211 -11.55 6.26 -14.00
C SER A 211 -12.23 5.89 -15.31
N GLY A 212 -11.56 6.12 -16.45
CA GLY A 212 -12.09 5.75 -17.76
C GLY A 212 -12.20 4.22 -17.94
N LEU A 213 -11.24 3.47 -17.40
CA LEU A 213 -11.26 2.01 -17.43
C LEU A 213 -12.41 1.45 -16.59
N LYS A 214 -12.60 1.96 -15.37
CA LYS A 214 -13.74 1.62 -14.51
C LYS A 214 -15.06 1.91 -15.19
N THR A 215 -15.21 3.10 -15.77
CA THR A 215 -16.44 3.52 -16.47
C THR A 215 -16.74 2.59 -17.68
N ALA A 216 -15.71 2.15 -18.39
CA ALA A 216 -15.90 1.20 -19.50
C ALA A 216 -16.48 -0.13 -19.01
N VAL A 217 -16.00 -0.67 -17.87
CA VAL A 217 -16.57 -1.90 -17.29
C VAL A 217 -18.01 -1.68 -16.86
N ILE A 218 -18.33 -0.58 -16.17
CA ILE A 218 -19.70 -0.25 -15.76
C ILE A 218 -20.64 -0.19 -16.98
N ASN A 219 -20.22 0.46 -18.05
CA ASN A 219 -21.01 0.59 -19.27
C ASN A 219 -21.23 -0.77 -19.95
N GLU A 220 -20.22 -1.65 -20.00
CA GLU A 220 -20.38 -3.01 -20.56
C GLU A 220 -21.39 -3.84 -19.77
N VAL A 221 -21.32 -3.80 -18.43
CA VAL A 221 -22.30 -4.48 -17.55
C VAL A 221 -23.70 -3.94 -17.81
N HIS A 222 -23.86 -2.62 -17.78
CA HIS A 222 -25.17 -1.96 -17.97
C HIS A 222 -25.78 -2.23 -19.37
N ASN A 223 -24.95 -2.17 -20.42
CA ASN A 223 -25.37 -2.46 -21.79
C ASN A 223 -25.82 -3.94 -21.94
N ALA A 224 -25.17 -4.88 -21.28
CA ALA A 224 -25.56 -6.27 -21.27
C ALA A 224 -26.93 -6.45 -20.57
N GLU A 225 -27.10 -5.86 -19.39
CA GLU A 225 -28.35 -5.87 -18.63
C GLU A 225 -29.54 -5.31 -19.44
N GLN A 226 -29.36 -4.17 -20.11
CA GLN A 226 -30.39 -3.59 -20.98
C GLN A 226 -30.80 -4.49 -22.14
N LYS A 227 -29.91 -5.39 -22.57
CA LYS A 227 -30.18 -6.39 -23.62
C LYS A 227 -30.74 -7.70 -23.04
N GLY A 228 -31.00 -7.77 -21.75
CA GLY A 228 -31.40 -9.00 -21.06
C GLY A 228 -30.31 -10.07 -21.00
N GLN A 229 -29.04 -9.64 -21.11
CA GLN A 229 -27.85 -10.47 -21.06
C GLN A 229 -27.06 -10.19 -19.79
N ALA A 230 -26.17 -11.11 -19.40
CA ALA A 230 -25.21 -10.89 -18.33
C ALA A 230 -23.78 -10.97 -18.91
N VAL A 231 -22.88 -10.15 -18.39
CA VAL A 231 -21.45 -10.29 -18.70
C VAL A 231 -20.90 -11.57 -18.08
N ASN A 232 -19.96 -12.21 -18.74
CA ASN A 232 -19.17 -13.25 -18.08
C ASN A 232 -18.23 -12.60 -17.07
N VAL A 233 -18.51 -12.81 -15.79
CA VAL A 233 -17.77 -12.16 -14.69
C VAL A 233 -16.28 -12.54 -14.69
N ALA A 234 -15.95 -13.82 -14.96
CA ALA A 234 -14.56 -14.27 -15.02
C ALA A 234 -13.79 -13.60 -16.16
N ASP A 235 -14.38 -13.52 -17.35
CA ASP A 235 -13.78 -12.89 -18.52
C ASP A 235 -13.63 -11.38 -18.33
N MET A 236 -14.63 -10.71 -17.73
CA MET A 236 -14.55 -9.28 -17.45
C MET A 236 -13.49 -8.99 -16.38
N ALA A 237 -13.44 -9.77 -15.32
CA ALA A 237 -12.41 -9.66 -14.29
C ALA A 237 -10.99 -9.86 -14.88
N ALA A 238 -10.82 -10.88 -15.72
CA ALA A 238 -9.55 -11.15 -16.39
C ALA A 238 -9.14 -10.02 -17.36
N SER A 239 -10.09 -9.51 -18.16
CA SER A 239 -9.83 -8.40 -19.10
C SER A 239 -9.50 -7.10 -18.38
N PHE A 240 -10.18 -6.81 -17.26
CA PHE A 240 -9.91 -5.64 -16.44
C PHE A 240 -8.54 -5.75 -15.77
N GLN A 241 -8.26 -6.87 -15.08
CA GLN A 241 -6.97 -7.11 -14.43
C GLN A 241 -5.81 -6.98 -15.43
N GLU A 242 -5.89 -7.65 -16.57
CA GLU A 242 -4.84 -7.58 -17.60
C GLU A 242 -4.59 -6.14 -18.04
N ARG A 243 -5.66 -5.34 -18.23
CA ARG A 243 -5.55 -3.97 -18.68
C ARG A 243 -4.88 -3.06 -17.65
N ILE A 244 -5.32 -3.11 -16.39
CA ILE A 244 -4.77 -2.25 -15.32
C ILE A 244 -3.31 -2.60 -15.05
N ASP A 245 -2.98 -3.89 -15.00
CA ASP A 245 -1.62 -4.37 -14.74
C ASP A 245 -0.67 -4.01 -15.89
N GLN A 246 -1.13 -4.09 -17.16
CA GLN A 246 -0.37 -3.63 -18.32
C GLN A 246 -0.08 -2.12 -18.27
N ILE A 247 -1.04 -1.30 -17.86
CA ILE A 247 -0.86 0.16 -17.71
C ILE A 247 0.23 0.44 -16.69
N LEU A 248 0.11 -0.15 -15.49
CA LEU A 248 1.07 0.04 -14.40
C LEU A 248 2.48 -0.43 -14.79
N ALA A 249 2.60 -1.68 -15.28
CA ALA A 249 3.89 -2.25 -15.67
C ALA A 249 4.55 -1.45 -16.79
N LYS A 250 3.80 -1.06 -17.84
CA LYS A 250 4.32 -0.27 -18.96
C LYS A 250 4.91 1.07 -18.51
N LYS A 251 4.22 1.77 -17.61
CA LYS A 251 4.68 3.08 -17.11
C LYS A 251 5.89 2.95 -16.21
N LEU A 252 5.91 1.95 -15.32
CA LEU A 252 7.07 1.65 -14.46
C LEU A 252 8.30 1.29 -15.29
N LEU A 253 8.15 0.40 -16.28
CA LEU A 253 9.26 -0.04 -17.13
C LEU A 253 9.77 1.07 -18.05
N ALA A 254 8.89 1.95 -18.53
CA ALA A 254 9.30 3.14 -19.27
C ALA A 254 10.14 4.09 -18.39
N ALA A 255 9.71 4.31 -17.14
CA ALA A 255 10.49 5.09 -16.19
C ALA A 255 11.84 4.43 -15.88
N ALA A 256 11.87 3.09 -15.74
CA ALA A 256 13.10 2.34 -15.50
C ALA A 256 14.09 2.46 -16.66
N ALA A 257 13.61 2.37 -17.88
CA ALA A 257 14.45 2.55 -19.10
C ALA A 257 15.03 3.98 -19.18
N ASP A 258 14.19 5.00 -18.97
CA ASP A 258 14.61 6.39 -19.07
C ASP A 258 15.59 6.83 -17.96
N THR A 259 15.46 6.25 -16.77
CA THR A 259 16.34 6.55 -15.62
C THR A 259 17.52 5.60 -15.51
N ASN A 260 17.65 4.62 -16.43
CA ASN A 260 18.63 3.54 -16.35
C ASN A 260 18.62 2.82 -14.98
N ALA A 261 17.44 2.66 -14.39
CA ALA A 261 17.29 2.04 -13.08
C ALA A 261 17.75 0.57 -13.11
N ARG A 262 18.65 0.21 -12.22
CA ARG A 262 19.15 -1.17 -12.08
C ARG A 262 18.31 -2.01 -11.11
N GLN A 263 17.50 -1.37 -10.32
CA GLN A 263 16.63 -1.97 -9.32
C GLN A 263 15.21 -1.44 -9.48
N VAL A 264 14.24 -2.33 -9.59
CA VAL A 264 12.81 -2.03 -9.72
C VAL A 264 12.06 -2.73 -8.59
N VAL A 265 11.21 -1.98 -7.90
CA VAL A 265 10.51 -2.43 -6.69
C VAL A 265 9.01 -2.28 -6.87
N LEU A 266 8.23 -3.25 -6.39
CA LEU A 266 6.78 -3.11 -6.21
C LEU A 266 6.47 -2.93 -4.72
N ALA A 267 5.48 -2.09 -4.40
CA ALA A 267 5.03 -1.82 -3.04
C ALA A 267 3.52 -1.54 -2.99
N GLY A 268 2.91 -1.73 -1.82
CA GLY A 268 1.47 -1.56 -1.59
C GLY A 268 0.65 -2.80 -1.91
N GLY A 269 -0.64 -2.76 -1.56
CA GLY A 269 -1.55 -3.92 -1.68
C GLY A 269 -1.66 -4.49 -3.09
N VAL A 270 -1.63 -3.65 -4.12
CA VAL A 270 -1.68 -4.09 -5.54
C VAL A 270 -0.40 -4.85 -5.94
N ALA A 271 0.72 -4.67 -5.23
CA ALA A 271 1.93 -5.46 -5.43
C ALA A 271 1.77 -6.96 -5.11
N ALA A 272 0.67 -7.37 -4.47
CA ALA A 272 0.32 -8.77 -4.29
C ALA A 272 -0.22 -9.43 -5.57
N ASN A 273 -0.64 -8.65 -6.58
CA ASN A 273 -1.21 -9.17 -7.83
C ASN A 273 -0.16 -9.96 -8.62
N GLY A 274 -0.43 -11.25 -8.83
CA GLY A 274 0.50 -12.15 -9.53
C GLY A 274 0.75 -11.77 -10.99
N ARG A 275 -0.27 -11.23 -11.68
CA ARG A 275 -0.11 -10.82 -13.08
C ARG A 275 0.77 -9.58 -13.21
N LEU A 276 0.58 -8.60 -12.34
CA LEU A 276 1.46 -7.42 -12.27
C LEU A 276 2.92 -7.83 -12.00
N ARG A 277 3.13 -8.71 -11.01
CA ARG A 277 4.47 -9.25 -10.69
C ARG A 277 5.13 -9.90 -11.91
N GLN A 278 4.39 -10.71 -12.65
CA GLN A 278 4.89 -11.35 -13.87
C GLN A 278 5.28 -10.32 -14.93
N LEU A 279 4.39 -9.38 -15.26
CA LEU A 279 4.65 -8.35 -16.27
C LEU A 279 5.88 -7.49 -15.96
N VAL A 280 6.05 -7.13 -14.69
CA VAL A 280 7.20 -6.34 -14.24
C VAL A 280 8.49 -7.16 -14.29
N ASN A 281 8.47 -8.44 -13.86
CA ASN A 281 9.64 -9.31 -13.94
C ASN A 281 10.09 -9.49 -15.41
N ASP A 282 9.16 -9.85 -16.28
CA ASP A 282 9.47 -10.10 -17.71
C ASP A 282 10.01 -8.84 -18.40
N GLY A 283 9.45 -7.68 -18.06
CA GLY A 283 9.90 -6.41 -18.63
C GLY A 283 11.23 -5.93 -18.08
N ALA A 284 11.44 -6.03 -16.76
CA ALA A 284 12.68 -5.62 -16.12
C ALA A 284 13.88 -6.49 -16.53
N GLN A 285 13.66 -7.80 -16.74
CA GLN A 285 14.67 -8.70 -17.27
C GLN A 285 15.20 -8.22 -18.61
N LYS A 286 14.33 -7.74 -19.50
CA LYS A 286 14.72 -7.19 -20.82
C LYS A 286 15.56 -5.91 -20.70
N LEU A 287 15.40 -5.17 -19.59
CA LEU A 287 16.15 -3.96 -19.28
C LEU A 287 17.45 -4.26 -18.49
N GLY A 288 17.70 -5.52 -18.12
CA GLY A 288 18.81 -5.90 -17.25
C GLY A 288 18.68 -5.36 -15.81
N ALA A 289 17.46 -5.07 -15.36
CA ALA A 289 17.17 -4.59 -14.02
C ALA A 289 16.73 -5.73 -13.09
N LYS A 290 17.20 -5.69 -11.84
CA LYS A 290 16.77 -6.62 -10.78
C LYS A 290 15.43 -6.18 -10.21
N VAL A 291 14.49 -7.12 -10.04
CA VAL A 291 13.17 -6.86 -9.45
C VAL A 291 13.16 -7.29 -7.99
N PHE A 292 12.57 -6.45 -7.13
CA PHE A 292 12.34 -6.73 -5.73
C PHE A 292 10.85 -6.67 -5.45
N LEU A 293 10.31 -7.76 -4.93
CA LEU A 293 8.90 -7.95 -4.64
C LEU A 293 8.74 -8.26 -3.14
N PRO A 294 7.86 -7.57 -2.41
CA PRO A 294 7.66 -7.88 -1.00
C PRO A 294 7.02 -9.27 -0.86
N GLU A 295 7.28 -9.95 0.26
CA GLU A 295 6.47 -11.11 0.64
C GLU A 295 5.00 -10.69 0.73
N LEU A 296 4.08 -11.60 0.37
CA LEU A 296 2.64 -11.30 0.31
C LEU A 296 2.09 -10.75 1.63
N LYS A 297 2.60 -11.25 2.76
CA LYS A 297 2.20 -10.80 4.11
C LYS A 297 2.56 -9.34 4.43
N TYR A 298 3.48 -8.73 3.65
CA TYR A 298 3.91 -7.33 3.83
C TYR A 298 3.36 -6.40 2.74
N CYS A 299 2.55 -6.89 1.80
CA CYS A 299 1.95 -6.04 0.77
C CYS A 299 0.86 -5.13 1.31
N GLY A 300 0.00 -5.63 2.21
CA GLY A 300 -1.05 -4.85 2.89
C GLY A 300 -0.50 -4.01 4.04
N ASP A 301 -1.40 -3.25 4.67
CA ASP A 301 -1.07 -2.40 5.80
C ASP A 301 -0.64 -3.25 7.00
N ASN A 302 0.50 -2.89 7.60
CA ASN A 302 1.08 -3.64 8.71
C ASN A 302 2.03 -2.77 9.55
N GLY A 303 2.27 -3.17 10.80
CA GLY A 303 3.17 -2.43 11.70
C GLY A 303 4.65 -2.55 11.32
N ALA A 304 5.05 -3.67 10.72
CA ALA A 304 6.47 -3.92 10.42
C ALA A 304 7.00 -2.98 9.32
N MET A 305 6.18 -2.60 8.33
CA MET A 305 6.56 -1.63 7.32
C MET A 305 6.82 -0.25 7.92
N ILE A 306 6.07 0.12 8.96
CA ILE A 306 6.22 1.41 9.66
C ILE A 306 7.45 1.38 10.57
N ALA A 307 7.67 0.28 11.30
CA ALA A 307 8.88 0.10 12.09
C ALA A 307 10.16 0.11 11.21
N ALA A 308 10.10 -0.53 10.03
CA ALA A 308 11.21 -0.56 9.09
C ALA A 308 11.56 0.85 8.58
N GLN A 309 10.58 1.63 8.11
CA GLN A 309 10.84 3.00 7.69
C GLN A 309 11.22 3.88 8.89
N GLY A 310 10.59 3.67 10.04
CA GLY A 310 10.89 4.39 11.29
C GLY A 310 12.35 4.27 11.73
N TYR A 311 12.98 3.12 11.49
CA TYR A 311 14.41 2.96 11.73
C TYR A 311 15.24 3.94 10.89
N TYR A 312 14.95 4.07 9.59
CA TYR A 312 15.70 4.96 8.70
C TYR A 312 15.39 6.44 8.96
N GLU A 313 14.12 6.78 9.26
CA GLU A 313 13.76 8.15 9.67
C GLU A 313 14.47 8.55 10.98
N PHE A 314 14.58 7.61 11.93
CA PHE A 314 15.35 7.84 13.16
C PHE A 314 16.84 8.08 12.89
N GLN A 315 17.45 7.28 12.01
CA GLN A 315 18.87 7.43 11.64
C GLN A 315 19.14 8.75 10.92
N ASP A 316 18.16 9.27 10.17
CA ASP A 316 18.22 10.57 9.48
C ASP A 316 17.94 11.75 10.45
N GLY A 317 17.61 11.47 11.72
CA GLY A 317 17.30 12.47 12.73
C GLY A 317 15.88 13.05 12.63
N ASN A 318 15.00 12.43 11.84
CA ASN A 318 13.60 12.85 11.72
C ASN A 318 12.80 12.38 12.93
N LEU A 319 12.81 13.19 13.98
CA LEU A 319 12.10 12.96 15.23
C LEU A 319 10.98 13.99 15.39
N ALA A 320 9.87 13.55 15.93
CA ALA A 320 8.75 14.43 16.23
C ALA A 320 8.77 14.88 17.70
N ASP A 321 8.29 16.08 17.90
CA ASP A 321 7.90 16.55 19.24
C ASP A 321 6.41 16.21 19.53
N TRP A 322 5.94 16.65 20.69
CA TRP A 322 4.57 16.36 21.15
C TRP A 322 3.49 17.16 20.40
N SER A 323 3.86 18.06 19.48
CA SER A 323 2.94 18.76 18.59
C SER A 323 2.56 17.97 17.34
N LEU A 324 3.21 16.80 17.10
CA LEU A 324 2.88 15.94 15.96
C LEU A 324 1.37 15.72 15.85
N ASN A 325 0.84 15.91 14.65
CA ASN A 325 -0.57 15.71 14.37
C ASN A 325 -0.76 14.84 13.11
N GLY A 326 -1.93 14.21 12.98
CA GLY A 326 -2.28 13.46 11.79
C GLY A 326 -2.62 14.38 10.62
N LEU A 327 -2.26 13.95 9.40
CA LEU A 327 -2.61 14.65 8.16
C LEU A 327 -3.33 13.69 7.20
N PRO A 328 -4.48 14.10 6.62
CA PRO A 328 -5.21 13.24 5.68
C PRO A 328 -4.49 13.10 4.35
N THR A 329 -3.69 14.11 3.98
CA THR A 329 -2.93 14.15 2.73
C THR A 329 -1.55 14.74 2.98
N LEU A 330 -0.55 14.12 2.36
CA LEU A 330 0.82 14.63 2.31
C LEU A 330 1.50 13.97 1.11
N PRO A 331 2.24 14.70 0.26
CA PRO A 331 2.98 14.05 -0.82
C PRO A 331 4.16 13.24 -0.24
N ILE A 332 4.50 12.10 -0.88
CA ILE A 332 5.57 11.20 -0.37
C ILE A 332 6.96 11.86 -0.39
N ASP A 333 7.17 12.83 -1.28
CA ASP A 333 8.41 13.60 -1.45
C ASP A 333 8.46 14.88 -0.61
N TYR A 334 7.61 14.99 0.42
CA TYR A 334 7.72 16.08 1.40
C TYR A 334 9.08 16.07 2.10
N ARG A 335 9.55 17.24 2.50
CA ARG A 335 10.80 17.46 3.24
C ARG A 335 10.52 17.95 4.65
#